data_df097698f0bbb33e5af97b3c5d19eecd
#
_entry.id   df097698f0bbb33e5af97b3c5d19eecd
#
_cell.length_a   1.000
_cell.length_b   1.000
_cell.length_c   1.000
_cell.angle_alpha   90.00
_cell.angle_beta   90.00
_cell.angle_gamma   90.00
#
_symmetry.space_group_name_H-M   'P 1'
#
loop_
_entity.id
_entity.type
_entity.pdbx_description
1 polymer ?
#
loop_
_entity_poly.entity_id
_entity_poly.type
_entity_poly.pdbx_seq_one_letter_code
_entity_poly.pdbx_strand_id
1 'polypeptide(L)'
;VPQDRRARLLALMEKDDREDVSELLAYPENSAGGIMTTEVATVPPDITAAEAIERLREQEPEVETVYYIYVTDRSQHLLGVFSLRDLLRVPPLRKVREFMTEDPVAVRATAGEEEVAQIIAKYNLLALPVVDDEWVLHGIVTVDDAIDLVLPLAWKKRLPRICH
;
A
#
# COMPACT_ATOMS: atom_id res chain seq x y z
N VAL A 1 -19.18 -14.17 -0.72
CA VAL A 1 -19.72 -14.59 0.58
C VAL A 1 -20.92 -13.74 0.93
N PRO A 2 -22.06 -14.36 1.26
CA PRO A 2 -23.22 -13.61 1.71
C PRO A 2 -22.90 -12.76 2.93
N GLN A 3 -23.51 -11.59 3.02
CA GLN A 3 -23.24 -10.66 4.11
C GLN A 3 -23.50 -11.25 5.49
N ASP A 4 -24.54 -12.07 5.63
CA ASP A 4 -24.87 -12.73 6.90
C ASP A 4 -23.75 -13.64 7.38
N ARG A 5 -23.17 -14.40 6.46
CA ARG A 5 -22.07 -15.30 6.77
C ARG A 5 -20.82 -14.54 7.16
N ARG A 6 -20.53 -13.45 6.43
CA ARG A 6 -19.41 -12.57 6.74
C ARG A 6 -19.55 -11.95 8.12
N ALA A 7 -20.75 -11.47 8.43
CA ALA A 7 -21.01 -10.88 9.74
C ALA A 7 -20.80 -11.89 10.87
N ARG A 8 -21.21 -13.15 10.68
CA ARG A 8 -21.00 -14.21 11.68
C ARG A 8 -19.51 -14.49 11.90
N LEU A 9 -18.73 -14.55 10.81
CA LEU A 9 -17.30 -14.77 10.91
C LEU A 9 -16.64 -13.63 11.69
N LEU A 10 -17.00 -12.41 11.38
CA LEU A 10 -16.45 -11.24 12.06
C LEU A 10 -16.80 -11.21 13.53
N ALA A 11 -18.01 -11.66 13.89
CA ALA A 11 -18.46 -11.67 15.27
C ALA A 11 -17.74 -12.71 16.15
N LEU A 12 -17.19 -13.77 15.53
CA LEU A 12 -16.48 -14.83 16.24
C LEU A 12 -15.01 -14.56 16.42
N MET A 13 -14.48 -13.53 15.80
CA MET A 13 -13.05 -13.20 15.83
C MET A 13 -12.75 -12.11 16.84
N GLU A 14 -11.51 -12.04 17.31
CA GLU A 14 -11.08 -10.92 18.13
C GLU A 14 -11.05 -9.66 17.27
N LYS A 15 -11.09 -8.51 17.93
CA LYS A 15 -11.27 -7.23 17.24
C LYS A 15 -10.23 -6.98 16.14
N ASP A 16 -8.96 -7.21 16.42
CA ASP A 16 -7.90 -6.98 15.45
C ASP A 16 -8.00 -7.95 14.27
N ASP A 17 -8.26 -9.21 14.56
CA ASP A 17 -8.46 -10.24 13.54
C ASP A 17 -9.68 -9.92 12.68
N ARG A 18 -10.74 -9.38 13.29
CA ARG A 18 -11.93 -8.97 12.55
C ARG A 18 -11.65 -7.91 11.51
N GLU A 19 -10.83 -6.93 11.86
CA GLU A 19 -10.48 -5.87 10.92
C GLU A 19 -9.73 -6.41 9.70
N ASP A 20 -8.75 -7.27 9.91
CA ASP A 20 -8.00 -7.89 8.83
C ASP A 20 -8.89 -8.77 7.95
N VAL A 21 -9.71 -9.60 8.55
CA VAL A 21 -10.64 -10.45 7.81
C VAL A 21 -11.67 -9.61 7.06
N SER A 22 -12.13 -8.50 7.66
CA SER A 22 -13.06 -7.60 7.01
C SER A 22 -12.47 -7.01 5.73
N GLU A 23 -11.21 -6.61 5.75
CA GLU A 23 -10.54 -6.10 4.56
C GLU A 23 -10.44 -7.16 3.47
N LEU A 24 -10.09 -8.40 3.82
CA LEU A 24 -9.95 -9.49 2.86
C LEU A 24 -11.29 -9.95 2.29
N LEU A 25 -12.36 -9.96 3.10
CA LEU A 25 -13.68 -10.44 2.69
C LEU A 25 -14.51 -9.36 1.99
N ALA A 26 -14.18 -8.08 2.20
CA ALA A 26 -14.97 -6.97 1.67
C ALA A 26 -14.75 -6.72 0.19
N TYR A 27 -13.66 -7.23 -0.40
CA TYR A 27 -13.27 -6.87 -1.76
C TYR A 27 -13.19 -8.07 -2.68
N PRO A 28 -13.61 -7.90 -3.96
CA PRO A 28 -13.44 -8.95 -4.96
C PRO A 28 -11.97 -9.33 -5.14
N GLU A 29 -11.72 -10.57 -5.49
CA GLU A 29 -10.39 -11.13 -5.65
C GLU A 29 -9.52 -10.35 -6.64
N ASN A 30 -10.12 -9.83 -7.71
CA ASN A 30 -9.43 -9.09 -8.77
C ASN A 30 -9.47 -7.56 -8.59
N SER A 31 -9.90 -7.10 -7.42
CA SER A 31 -9.89 -5.67 -7.13
C SER A 31 -8.61 -5.25 -6.41
N ALA A 32 -8.34 -3.96 -6.38
CA ALA A 32 -7.19 -3.42 -5.65
C ALA A 32 -7.17 -3.91 -4.20
N GLY A 33 -8.33 -3.87 -3.53
CA GLY A 33 -8.44 -4.36 -2.15
C GLY A 33 -8.21 -5.85 -2.01
N GLY A 34 -8.51 -6.64 -3.04
CA GLY A 34 -8.31 -8.09 -3.03
C GLY A 34 -6.86 -8.51 -3.26
N ILE A 35 -6.08 -7.68 -3.93
CA ILE A 35 -4.68 -8.00 -4.28
C ILE A 35 -3.64 -7.19 -3.50
N MET A 36 -4.07 -6.19 -2.73
CA MET A 36 -3.15 -5.35 -1.96
C MET A 36 -2.47 -6.14 -0.85
N THR A 37 -1.28 -5.67 -0.47
CA THR A 37 -0.66 -6.06 0.79
C THR A 37 -0.95 -4.98 1.84
N THR A 38 -1.24 -5.39 3.06
CA THR A 38 -1.48 -4.47 4.18
C THR A 38 -0.20 -4.12 4.92
N GLU A 39 0.91 -4.76 4.58
CA GLU A 39 2.22 -4.46 5.15
C GLU A 39 2.82 -3.25 4.45
N VAL A 40 2.61 -2.08 5.01
CA VAL A 40 3.00 -0.80 4.43
C VAL A 40 3.84 -0.02 5.42
N ALA A 41 4.92 0.58 4.94
CA ALA A 41 5.74 1.46 5.76
C ALA A 41 5.07 2.84 5.85
N THR A 42 4.73 3.28 7.05
CA THR A 42 4.08 4.59 7.28
C THR A 42 4.80 5.39 8.36
N VAL A 43 4.76 6.70 8.21
CA VAL A 43 5.29 7.64 9.21
C VAL A 43 4.36 8.84 9.34
N PRO A 44 4.34 9.52 10.50
CA PRO A 44 3.59 10.78 10.63
C PRO A 44 4.31 11.94 9.96
N PRO A 45 3.60 13.05 9.66
CA PRO A 45 4.19 14.17 8.92
C PRO A 45 5.08 15.10 9.77
N ASP A 46 4.95 15.08 11.07
CA ASP A 46 5.61 16.07 11.95
C ASP A 46 6.97 15.63 12.50
N ILE A 47 7.43 14.44 12.11
CA ILE A 47 8.74 13.95 12.53
C ILE A 47 9.84 14.35 11.54
N THR A 48 11.10 14.29 11.99
CA THR A 48 12.25 14.57 11.14
C THR A 48 12.62 13.36 10.30
N ALA A 49 13.45 13.57 9.27
CA ALA A 49 13.97 12.48 8.45
C ALA A 49 14.71 11.44 9.31
N ALA A 50 15.50 11.90 10.27
CA ALA A 50 16.21 10.99 11.18
C ALA A 50 15.26 10.13 11.99
N GLU A 51 14.18 10.74 12.52
CA GLU A 51 13.15 10.01 13.25
C GLU A 51 12.40 9.05 12.35
N ALA A 52 12.16 9.42 11.07
CA ALA A 52 11.52 8.55 10.11
C ALA A 52 12.37 7.30 9.86
N ILE A 53 13.68 7.43 9.72
CA ILE A 53 14.59 6.31 9.56
C ILE A 53 14.50 5.36 10.75
N GLU A 54 14.49 5.89 11.96
CA GLU A 54 14.38 5.06 13.17
C GLU A 54 13.03 4.31 13.22
N ARG A 55 11.94 4.97 12.85
CA ARG A 55 10.64 4.31 12.80
C ARG A 55 10.59 3.20 11.76
N LEU A 56 11.25 3.38 10.62
CA LEU A 56 11.35 2.35 9.61
C LEU A 56 12.13 1.14 10.10
N ARG A 57 13.21 1.36 10.85
CA ARG A 57 13.96 0.26 11.47
C ARG A 57 13.10 -0.53 12.44
N GLU A 58 12.27 0.15 13.21
CA GLU A 58 11.36 -0.51 14.16
C GLU A 58 10.26 -1.30 13.47
N GLN A 59 9.77 -0.81 12.34
CA GLN A 59 8.73 -1.48 11.58
C GLN A 59 9.24 -2.69 10.83
N GLU A 60 10.54 -2.76 10.55
CA GLU A 60 11.15 -3.83 9.77
C GLU A 60 10.38 -4.14 8.48
N PRO A 61 10.16 -3.13 7.59
CA PRO A 61 9.32 -3.34 6.43
C PRO A 61 9.93 -4.37 5.48
N GLU A 62 9.05 -5.11 4.79
CA GLU A 62 9.49 -6.03 3.76
C GLU A 62 10.22 -5.30 2.64
N VAL A 63 11.31 -5.88 2.17
CA VAL A 63 12.12 -5.29 1.08
C VAL A 63 11.26 -4.98 -0.14
N GLU A 64 10.28 -5.84 -0.42
CA GLU A 64 9.40 -5.71 -1.57
C GLU A 64 8.45 -4.52 -1.49
N THR A 65 8.19 -4.00 -0.29
CA THR A 65 7.21 -2.93 -0.08
C THR A 65 7.83 -1.62 0.37
N VAL A 66 9.16 -1.54 0.45
CA VAL A 66 9.85 -0.37 1.04
C VAL A 66 10.19 0.72 0.01
N TYR A 67 9.82 0.55 -1.26
CA TYR A 67 10.11 1.54 -2.30
C TYR A 67 9.63 2.94 -1.92
N TYR A 68 8.43 3.01 -1.35
CA TYR A 68 7.82 4.25 -0.91
C TYR A 68 7.44 4.17 0.56
N ILE A 69 7.54 5.30 1.23
CA ILE A 69 7.07 5.46 2.59
C ILE A 69 5.87 6.40 2.53
N TYR A 70 4.76 5.98 3.11
CA TYR A 70 3.53 6.75 3.08
C TYR A 70 3.39 7.56 4.36
N VAL A 71 2.90 8.77 4.21
CA VAL A 71 2.71 9.70 5.32
C VAL A 71 1.24 9.70 5.69
N THR A 72 0.95 9.35 6.92
CA THR A 72 -0.43 9.26 7.41
C THR A 72 -0.60 10.03 8.70
N ASP A 73 -1.85 10.45 8.97
CA ASP A 73 -2.19 11.07 10.25
C ASP A 73 -2.58 9.99 11.27
N ARG A 74 -3.07 10.40 12.43
CA ARG A 74 -3.45 9.47 13.51
C ARG A 74 -4.61 8.56 13.13
N SER A 75 -5.45 8.99 12.20
CA SER A 75 -6.59 8.22 11.71
C SER A 75 -6.25 7.43 10.44
N GLN A 76 -4.98 7.37 10.08
CA GLN A 76 -4.47 6.64 8.92
C GLN A 76 -4.88 7.24 7.57
N HIS A 77 -5.27 8.51 7.54
CA HIS A 77 -5.50 9.20 6.27
C HIS A 77 -4.19 9.39 5.53
N LEU A 78 -4.19 9.09 4.24
CA LEU A 78 -3.02 9.25 3.40
C LEU A 78 -2.79 10.72 3.10
N LEU A 79 -1.69 11.28 3.60
CA LEU A 79 -1.35 12.70 3.43
C LEU A 79 -0.31 12.91 2.35
N GLY A 80 0.62 12.00 2.19
CA GLY A 80 1.70 12.16 1.25
C GLY A 80 2.50 10.88 1.08
N VAL A 81 3.55 10.99 0.27
CA VAL A 81 4.44 9.87 -0.01
C VAL A 81 5.85 10.40 -0.29
N PHE A 82 6.86 9.64 0.05
CA PHE A 82 8.23 9.90 -0.37
C PHE A 82 8.93 8.57 -0.60
N SER A 83 9.98 8.61 -1.41
CA SER A 83 10.77 7.40 -1.67
C SER A 83 11.83 7.21 -0.60
N LEU A 84 12.29 5.98 -0.44
CA LEU A 84 13.43 5.69 0.44
C LEU A 84 14.65 6.50 0.00
N ARG A 85 14.84 6.67 -1.30
CA ARG A 85 15.92 7.48 -1.86
C ARG A 85 15.84 8.93 -1.40
N ASP A 86 14.65 9.52 -1.42
CA ASP A 86 14.45 10.89 -0.94
C ASP A 86 14.81 11.02 0.53
N LEU A 87 14.39 10.04 1.33
CA LEU A 87 14.67 10.01 2.77
C LEU A 87 16.18 10.03 3.04
N LEU A 88 16.95 9.30 2.25
CA LEU A 88 18.40 9.22 2.43
C LEU A 88 19.13 10.48 1.95
N ARG A 89 18.50 11.30 1.12
CA ARG A 89 19.12 12.50 0.53
C ARG A 89 18.85 13.78 1.31
N VAL A 90 17.76 13.85 2.05
CA VAL A 90 17.40 15.06 2.78
C VAL A 90 18.21 15.18 4.07
N PRO A 91 18.43 16.42 4.56
CA PRO A 91 19.08 16.62 5.85
C PRO A 91 18.31 15.94 6.99
N PRO A 92 19.01 15.39 7.99
CA PRO A 92 18.36 14.62 9.06
C PRO A 92 17.30 15.38 9.86
N LEU A 93 17.42 16.69 9.99
CA LEU A 93 16.49 17.51 10.78
C LEU A 93 15.32 18.05 9.95
N ARG A 94 15.29 17.77 8.64
CA ARG A 94 14.18 18.17 7.78
C ARG A 94 12.93 17.38 8.16
N LYS A 95 11.81 18.07 8.35
CA LYS A 95 10.55 17.39 8.67
C LYS A 95 9.96 16.70 7.45
N VAL A 96 9.29 15.56 7.68
CA VAL A 96 8.67 14.78 6.63
C VAL A 96 7.72 15.62 5.79
N ARG A 97 6.88 16.43 6.43
CA ARG A 97 5.92 17.30 5.70
C ARG A 97 6.59 18.26 4.72
N GLU A 98 7.85 18.59 4.94
CA GLU A 98 8.56 19.53 4.07
C GLU A 98 9.06 18.90 2.77
N PHE A 99 9.29 17.59 2.75
CA PHE A 99 9.81 16.93 1.56
C PHE A 99 8.89 15.85 0.99
N MET A 100 7.78 15.52 1.64
CA MET A 100 6.83 14.56 1.07
C MET A 100 6.15 15.13 -0.17
N THR A 101 5.74 14.26 -1.08
CA THR A 101 4.87 14.62 -2.18
C THR A 101 3.44 14.60 -1.68
N GLU A 102 2.75 15.73 -1.75
CA GLU A 102 1.36 15.83 -1.36
C GLU A 102 0.45 15.24 -2.42
N ASP A 103 -0.76 14.87 -2.03
CA ASP A 103 -1.77 14.30 -2.91
C ASP A 103 -1.24 13.14 -3.76
N PRO A 104 -0.76 12.06 -3.11
CA PRO A 104 -0.23 10.92 -3.86
C PRO A 104 -1.31 10.28 -4.73
N VAL A 105 -0.88 9.72 -5.85
CA VAL A 105 -1.77 8.93 -6.71
C VAL A 105 -2.20 7.69 -5.93
N ALA A 106 -3.51 7.44 -5.89
CA ALA A 106 -4.08 6.33 -5.14
C ALA A 106 -5.29 5.76 -5.89
N VAL A 107 -5.69 4.55 -5.52
CA VAL A 107 -6.92 3.94 -6.05
C VAL A 107 -7.83 3.55 -4.91
N ARG A 108 -9.10 3.42 -5.21
CA ARG A 108 -10.07 2.85 -4.28
C ARG A 108 -9.90 1.34 -4.23
N ALA A 109 -10.23 0.76 -3.09
CA ALA A 109 -10.13 -0.68 -2.89
C ALA A 109 -11.00 -1.47 -3.87
N THR A 110 -12.06 -0.84 -4.39
CA THR A 110 -12.96 -1.44 -5.38
C THR A 110 -12.50 -1.35 -6.83
N ALA A 111 -11.40 -0.63 -7.10
CA ALA A 111 -10.87 -0.50 -8.45
C ALA A 111 -10.46 -1.87 -9.01
N GLY A 112 -10.75 -2.09 -10.30
CA GLY A 112 -10.40 -3.34 -10.98
C GLY A 112 -8.93 -3.42 -11.33
N GLU A 113 -8.47 -4.63 -11.62
CA GLU A 113 -7.07 -4.90 -11.94
C GLU A 113 -6.55 -4.12 -13.14
N GLU A 114 -7.39 -3.91 -14.16
CA GLU A 114 -7.00 -3.13 -15.34
C GLU A 114 -6.74 -1.68 -15.00
N GLU A 115 -7.59 -1.10 -14.17
CA GLU A 115 -7.42 0.29 -13.73
C GLU A 115 -6.14 0.44 -12.93
N VAL A 116 -5.86 -0.50 -12.01
CA VAL A 116 -4.63 -0.51 -11.23
C VAL A 116 -3.41 -0.57 -12.13
N ALA A 117 -3.40 -1.49 -13.08
CA ALA A 117 -2.28 -1.65 -14.02
C ALA A 117 -2.07 -0.41 -14.89
N GLN A 118 -3.15 0.21 -15.36
CA GLN A 118 -3.08 1.43 -16.17
C GLN A 118 -2.48 2.60 -15.39
N ILE A 119 -2.87 2.76 -14.14
CA ILE A 119 -2.35 3.84 -13.29
C ILE A 119 -0.87 3.62 -12.99
N ILE A 120 -0.48 2.41 -12.64
CA ILE A 120 0.91 2.08 -12.38
C ILE A 120 1.77 2.37 -13.62
N ALA A 121 1.30 1.96 -14.80
CA ALA A 121 2.00 2.21 -16.06
C ALA A 121 2.08 3.69 -16.40
N LYS A 122 0.95 4.41 -16.26
CA LYS A 122 0.87 5.83 -16.61
C LYS A 122 1.82 6.70 -15.80
N TYR A 123 1.93 6.42 -14.50
CA TYR A 123 2.75 7.22 -13.59
C TYR A 123 4.10 6.59 -13.27
N ASN A 124 4.40 5.46 -13.89
CA ASN A 124 5.65 4.74 -13.68
C ASN A 124 5.92 4.44 -12.20
N LEU A 125 4.91 3.92 -11.53
CA LEU A 125 4.97 3.67 -10.09
C LEU A 125 5.55 2.29 -9.79
N LEU A 126 6.22 2.16 -8.65
CA LEU A 126 6.65 0.87 -8.11
C LEU A 126 5.60 0.28 -7.19
N ALA A 127 4.75 1.11 -6.64
CA ALA A 127 3.62 0.71 -5.79
C ALA A 127 2.53 1.76 -5.87
N LEU A 128 1.29 1.33 -5.63
CA LEU A 128 0.10 2.19 -5.70
C LEU A 128 -0.68 2.03 -4.40
N PRO A 129 -0.89 3.12 -3.63
CA PRO A 129 -1.65 3.03 -2.40
C PRO A 129 -3.14 2.82 -2.67
N VAL A 130 -3.76 2.04 -1.79
CA VAL A 130 -5.18 1.70 -1.84
C VAL A 130 -5.88 2.39 -0.68
N VAL A 131 -6.88 3.20 -0.99
CA VAL A 131 -7.61 3.99 0.00
C VAL A 131 -9.11 3.73 -0.10
N ASP A 132 -9.83 4.09 0.96
CA ASP A 132 -11.29 4.08 0.95
C ASP A 132 -11.85 5.45 0.57
N ASP A 133 -13.17 5.60 0.66
CA ASP A 133 -13.86 6.86 0.30
C ASP A 133 -13.46 8.02 1.20
N GLU A 134 -12.97 7.74 2.39
CA GLU A 134 -12.51 8.76 3.35
C GLU A 134 -11.01 9.01 3.24
N TRP A 135 -10.35 8.43 2.26
CA TRP A 135 -8.90 8.57 2.03
C TRP A 135 -8.05 7.90 3.11
N VAL A 136 -8.60 6.90 3.78
CA VAL A 136 -7.84 6.08 4.74
C VAL A 136 -7.03 5.05 3.98
N LEU A 137 -5.74 4.95 4.30
CA LEU A 137 -4.83 4.00 3.66
C LEU A 137 -5.07 2.59 4.18
N HIS A 138 -5.36 1.66 3.29
CA HIS A 138 -5.58 0.25 3.63
C HIS A 138 -4.42 -0.66 3.24
N GLY A 139 -3.72 -0.35 2.18
CA GLY A 139 -2.62 -1.17 1.71
C GLY A 139 -2.01 -0.60 0.46
N ILE A 140 -1.17 -1.40 -0.20
CA ILE A 140 -0.55 -1.04 -1.47
C ILE A 140 -0.63 -2.21 -2.44
N VAL A 141 -0.65 -1.89 -3.73
CA VAL A 141 -0.45 -2.88 -4.80
C VAL A 141 0.93 -2.61 -5.38
N THR A 142 1.81 -3.61 -5.36
CA THR A 142 3.14 -3.47 -5.95
C THR A 142 3.08 -3.66 -7.46
N VAL A 143 4.07 -3.11 -8.17
CA VAL A 143 4.15 -3.25 -9.62
C VAL A 143 4.25 -4.73 -10.04
N ASP A 144 4.94 -5.55 -9.26
CA ASP A 144 5.08 -6.98 -9.55
C ASP A 144 3.73 -7.69 -9.53
N ASP A 145 2.91 -7.40 -8.53
CA ASP A 145 1.57 -7.99 -8.42
C ASP A 145 0.65 -7.54 -9.55
N ALA A 146 0.74 -6.26 -9.92
CA ALA A 146 -0.06 -5.72 -11.03
C ALA A 146 0.33 -6.35 -12.37
N ILE A 147 1.62 -6.56 -12.61
CA ILE A 147 2.11 -7.19 -13.83
C ILE A 147 1.62 -8.63 -13.92
N ASP A 148 1.66 -9.37 -12.82
CA ASP A 148 1.19 -10.76 -12.76
C ASP A 148 -0.27 -10.91 -13.18
N LEU A 149 -1.09 -9.89 -12.90
CA LEU A 149 -2.51 -9.94 -13.25
C LEU A 149 -2.78 -9.75 -14.75
N VAL A 150 -1.96 -8.97 -15.44
CA VAL A 150 -2.22 -8.58 -16.82
C VAL A 150 -1.41 -9.36 -17.85
N LEU A 151 -0.33 -10.03 -17.46
CA LEU A 151 0.46 -10.82 -18.38
C LEU A 151 -0.18 -12.16 -18.67
N PRO A 152 -0.25 -12.58 -19.96
CA PRO A 152 -0.67 -13.94 -20.29
C PRO A 152 0.21 -14.98 -19.60
N LEU A 153 -0.38 -16.11 -19.23
CA LEU A 153 0.34 -17.19 -18.55
C LEU A 153 1.59 -17.64 -19.31
N ALA A 154 1.50 -17.71 -20.64
CA ALA A 154 2.63 -18.12 -21.48
C ALA A 154 3.80 -17.14 -21.39
N TRP A 155 3.50 -15.87 -21.23
CA TRP A 155 4.52 -14.83 -21.06
C TRP A 155 5.18 -14.90 -19.68
N LYS A 156 4.40 -15.17 -18.65
CA LYS A 156 4.91 -15.33 -17.29
C LYS A 156 5.95 -16.43 -17.20
N LYS A 157 5.74 -17.52 -17.93
CA LYS A 157 6.66 -18.65 -17.96
C LYS A 157 7.99 -18.32 -18.66
N ARG A 158 8.01 -17.34 -19.55
CA ARG A 158 9.20 -16.94 -20.31
C ARG A 158 10.01 -15.86 -19.62
N LEU A 159 9.40 -15.12 -18.69
CA LEU A 159 10.10 -14.05 -17.99
C LEU A 159 11.00 -14.62 -16.90
N PRO A 160 12.23 -14.14 -16.80
CA PRO A 160 13.09 -14.52 -15.68
C PRO A 160 12.48 -13.98 -14.40
N ARG A 161 12.58 -14.76 -13.34
CA ARG A 161 12.15 -14.28 -12.03
C ARG A 161 13.25 -13.43 -11.44
N ILE A 162 12.94 -12.17 -11.27
CA ILE A 162 13.86 -11.19 -10.69
C ILE A 162 13.38 -10.91 -9.27
N CYS A 163 14.27 -10.84 -8.32
CA CYS A 163 13.95 -10.46 -6.94
C CYS A 163 13.08 -11.47 -6.18
N HIS A 164 13.39 -12.73 -6.28
CA HIS A 164 12.72 -13.76 -5.48
C HIS A 164 13.70 -14.54 -4.63
#